data_b12f96199599c6a50d4092d2e9feb229
#
_entry.id   b12f96199599c6a50d4092d2e9feb229
#
_cell.length_a   1.000
_cell.length_b   1.000
_cell.length_c   1.000
_cell.angle_alpha   90.00
_cell.angle_beta   90.00
_cell.angle_gamma   90.00
#
_symmetry.space_group_name_H-M   'P 1'
#
loop_
_entity.id
_entity.type
_entity.pdbx_description
1 polymer ?
#
loop_
_entity_poly.entity_id
_entity_poly.type
_entity_poly.pdbx_seq_one_letter_code
_entity_poly.pdbx_strand_id
1 'polypeptide(L)'
;MITEGQLRLISRYYAGRGREFAFLELAQEHLLEWMVREVLFEGDPDDVVFKGGTAIRKFRLGRRGRFSTDFDFAIAQDAFGEHVIVALEQGLIQVDNVRFEARSVDLPAAKAIWVAVVDGVGTTMPSKLEFTRRSTLLPPIIPAARPEIGGVTPDLLGFEPPLIPLMRLEENLAEKLARFRRVIRSRDVYDLAEMGHLVRGQLDLVRQVLCFKVYLDIVRDGRESAVPFGSGPEFVGRTAGDHRPGRPRPDPRREGRVRAHAREDRPCLRTDGCSAGRDRIPPRDGQPGRPVLGRGRVHPPTHCLSRVPA
;
A
#
# COMPACT_ATOMS: atom_id res chain seq x y z
N MET A 1 18.46 -14.52 -2.99
CA MET A 1 19.84 -13.96 -2.82
C MET A 1 19.94 -12.63 -3.57
N ILE A 2 20.52 -11.57 -2.99
CA ILE A 2 20.76 -10.28 -3.67
C ILE A 2 22.20 -10.22 -4.18
N THR A 3 22.37 -9.90 -5.47
CA THR A 3 23.66 -9.77 -6.14
C THR A 3 23.80 -8.44 -6.86
N GLU A 4 25.02 -8.00 -7.12
CA GLU A 4 25.30 -6.78 -7.90
C GLU A 4 24.70 -6.87 -9.31
N GLY A 5 24.67 -8.06 -9.91
CA GLY A 5 24.04 -8.29 -11.22
C GLY A 5 22.53 -8.00 -11.20
N GLN A 6 21.82 -8.47 -10.18
CA GLN A 6 20.39 -8.21 -10.00
C GLN A 6 20.13 -6.73 -9.77
N LEU A 7 20.94 -6.06 -8.95
CA LEU A 7 20.82 -4.63 -8.72
C LEU A 7 20.98 -3.82 -10.02
N ARG A 8 21.94 -4.16 -10.86
CA ARG A 8 22.12 -3.54 -12.17
C ARG A 8 20.93 -3.79 -13.09
N LEU A 9 20.37 -4.99 -13.07
CA LEU A 9 19.21 -5.34 -13.91
C LEU A 9 17.99 -4.50 -13.53
N ILE A 10 17.69 -4.38 -12.23
CA ILE A 10 16.51 -3.66 -11.73
C ILE A 10 16.73 -2.15 -11.76
N SER A 11 17.94 -1.66 -11.49
CA SER A 11 18.24 -0.22 -11.34
C SER A 11 17.84 0.62 -12.56
N ARG A 12 17.80 0.01 -13.76
CA ARG A 12 17.35 0.70 -14.99
C ARG A 12 15.87 1.14 -14.93
N TYR A 13 15.07 0.56 -14.03
CA TYR A 13 13.69 0.99 -13.80
C TYR A 13 13.58 2.22 -12.88
N TYR A 14 14.69 2.63 -12.26
CA TYR A 14 14.75 3.75 -11.30
C TYR A 14 15.72 4.81 -11.78
N ALA A 15 15.27 5.68 -12.67
CA ALA A 15 16.11 6.71 -13.29
C ALA A 15 16.87 7.59 -12.26
N GLY A 16 18.19 7.70 -12.39
CA GLY A 16 19.05 8.58 -11.61
C GLY A 16 19.42 8.12 -10.20
N ARG A 17 18.61 7.26 -9.55
CA ARG A 17 18.88 6.68 -8.24
C ARG A 17 18.72 5.15 -8.27
N GLY A 18 18.95 4.58 -9.43
CA GLY A 18 18.56 3.22 -9.77
C GLY A 18 19.04 2.15 -8.79
N ARG A 19 20.33 2.16 -8.41
CA ARG A 19 20.93 1.13 -7.57
C ARG A 19 20.38 1.15 -6.14
N GLU A 20 20.26 2.32 -5.51
CA GLU A 20 19.77 2.47 -4.14
C GLU A 20 18.32 1.98 -4.03
N PHE A 21 17.47 2.38 -4.98
CA PHE A 21 16.07 1.96 -5.00
C PHE A 21 15.93 0.48 -5.34
N ALA A 22 16.72 -0.04 -6.27
CA ALA A 22 16.71 -1.46 -6.60
C ALA A 22 17.10 -2.31 -5.39
N PHE A 23 18.10 -1.89 -4.64
CA PHE A 23 18.55 -2.60 -3.46
C PHE A 23 17.47 -2.61 -2.37
N LEU A 24 16.90 -1.44 -2.06
CA LEU A 24 15.82 -1.38 -1.07
C LEU A 24 14.58 -2.18 -1.52
N GLU A 25 14.24 -2.15 -2.82
CA GLU A 25 13.12 -2.93 -3.34
C GLU A 25 13.27 -4.42 -3.10
N LEU A 26 14.45 -4.97 -3.43
CA LEU A 26 14.75 -6.38 -3.19
C LEU A 26 14.79 -6.71 -1.70
N ALA A 27 15.42 -5.87 -0.90
CA ALA A 27 15.46 -6.04 0.55
C ALA A 27 14.05 -6.04 1.17
N GLN A 28 13.17 -5.16 0.68
CA GLN A 28 11.77 -5.14 1.12
C GLN A 28 11.04 -6.45 0.80
N GLU A 29 11.28 -7.07 -0.37
CA GLU A 29 10.68 -8.38 -0.69
C GLU A 29 11.20 -9.48 0.25
N HIS A 30 12.50 -9.51 0.53
CA HIS A 30 13.09 -10.48 1.46
C HIS A 30 12.57 -10.30 2.89
N LEU A 31 12.38 -9.04 3.35
CA LEU A 31 11.80 -8.79 4.67
C LEU A 31 10.34 -9.23 4.76
N LEU A 32 9.54 -8.98 3.71
CA LEU A 32 8.15 -9.46 3.64
C LEU A 32 8.08 -10.99 3.65
N GLU A 33 8.97 -11.65 2.90
CA GLU A 33 9.06 -13.12 2.88
C GLU A 33 9.38 -13.66 4.27
N TRP A 34 10.35 -13.09 4.98
CA TRP A 34 10.65 -13.48 6.34
C TRP A 34 9.46 -13.29 7.27
N MET A 35 8.81 -12.13 7.22
CA MET A 35 7.64 -11.83 8.06
C MET A 35 6.51 -12.83 7.85
N VAL A 36 6.25 -13.22 6.61
CA VAL A 36 5.20 -14.19 6.29
C VAL A 36 5.57 -15.59 6.80
N ARG A 37 6.82 -16.01 6.64
CA ARG A 37 7.25 -17.34 7.03
C ARG A 37 7.32 -17.55 8.53
N GLU A 38 7.85 -16.54 9.24
CA GLU A 38 8.19 -16.70 10.67
C GLU A 38 7.07 -16.22 11.60
N VAL A 39 6.20 -15.31 11.12
CA VAL A 39 5.33 -14.58 12.03
C VAL A 39 3.85 -14.62 11.62
N LEU A 40 3.54 -14.56 10.32
CA LEU A 40 2.14 -14.51 9.84
C LEU A 40 1.47 -15.87 9.73
N PHE A 41 2.23 -16.99 9.80
CA PHE A 41 1.67 -18.33 9.60
C PHE A 41 0.89 -18.87 10.80
N GLU A 42 1.07 -18.30 11.99
CA GLU A 42 0.44 -18.82 13.22
C GLU A 42 -0.75 -17.98 13.72
N GLY A 43 -1.04 -16.83 13.07
CA GLY A 43 -2.06 -15.88 13.51
C GLY A 43 -3.30 -15.80 12.61
N ASP A 44 -4.33 -15.11 13.12
CA ASP A 44 -5.48 -14.72 12.33
C ASP A 44 -5.02 -13.73 11.23
N PRO A 45 -5.40 -13.93 9.96
CA PRO A 45 -5.10 -12.99 8.88
C PRO A 45 -5.54 -11.55 9.16
N ASP A 46 -6.51 -11.37 10.05
CA ASP A 46 -7.02 -10.05 10.44
C ASP A 46 -6.13 -9.37 11.50
N ASP A 47 -5.21 -10.11 12.14
CA ASP A 47 -4.35 -9.58 13.20
C ASP A 47 -3.24 -8.68 12.68
N VAL A 48 -2.79 -8.88 11.43
CA VAL A 48 -1.71 -8.09 10.83
C VAL A 48 -2.07 -7.70 9.41
N VAL A 49 -2.22 -6.41 9.18
CA VAL A 49 -2.68 -5.86 7.91
C VAL A 49 -1.67 -4.86 7.35
N PHE A 50 -1.11 -5.16 6.19
CA PHE A 50 -0.18 -4.28 5.51
C PHE A 50 -0.90 -3.09 4.88
N LYS A 51 -0.39 -1.89 5.09
CA LYS A 51 -1.00 -0.63 4.65
C LYS A 51 0.05 0.38 4.16
N GLY A 52 -0.40 1.59 3.90
CA GLY A 52 0.49 2.69 3.53
C GLY A 52 0.96 2.69 2.08
N GLY A 53 1.97 3.53 1.79
CA GLY A 53 2.45 3.76 0.42
C GLY A 53 3.08 2.53 -0.22
N THR A 54 3.84 1.76 0.55
CA THR A 54 4.52 0.55 0.06
C THR A 54 3.52 -0.55 -0.27
N ALA A 55 2.50 -0.76 0.57
CA ALA A 55 1.42 -1.70 0.30
C ALA A 55 0.64 -1.33 -0.97
N ILE A 56 0.28 -0.05 -1.12
CA ILE A 56 -0.41 0.46 -2.32
C ILE A 56 0.43 0.21 -3.57
N ARG A 57 1.74 0.52 -3.53
CA ARG A 57 2.61 0.30 -4.66
C ARG A 57 2.77 -1.18 -5.00
N LYS A 58 3.14 -2.00 -4.00
CA LYS A 58 3.47 -3.42 -4.22
C LYS A 58 2.26 -4.28 -4.60
N PHE A 59 1.05 -3.91 -4.17
CA PHE A 59 -0.13 -4.77 -4.29
C PHE A 59 -1.29 -4.15 -5.09
N ARG A 60 -1.21 -2.86 -5.49
CA ARG A 60 -2.29 -2.20 -6.22
C ARG A 60 -1.83 -1.49 -7.49
N LEU A 61 -0.78 -0.70 -7.41
CA LEU A 61 -0.37 0.19 -8.50
C LEU A 61 0.80 -0.37 -9.32
N GLY A 62 1.63 -1.24 -8.74
CA GLY A 62 2.82 -1.77 -9.42
C GLY A 62 3.72 -0.65 -9.95
N ARG A 63 4.03 -0.69 -11.23
CA ARG A 63 4.87 0.33 -11.93
C ARG A 63 4.28 1.74 -11.88
N ARG A 64 2.96 1.90 -11.73
CA ARG A 64 2.32 3.21 -11.62
C ARG A 64 2.47 3.83 -10.23
N GLY A 65 2.74 3.03 -9.22
CA GLY A 65 2.99 3.51 -7.87
C GLY A 65 4.32 4.26 -7.77
N ARG A 66 4.34 5.35 -6.98
CA ARG A 66 5.60 5.96 -6.60
C ARG A 66 6.41 5.02 -5.71
N PHE A 67 7.73 5.16 -5.73
CA PHE A 67 8.57 4.43 -4.79
C PHE A 67 8.25 4.86 -3.34
N SER A 68 8.15 3.89 -2.45
CA SER A 68 7.91 4.09 -1.02
C SER A 68 8.93 3.31 -0.21
N THR A 69 9.51 3.96 0.79
CA THR A 69 10.54 3.38 1.63
C THR A 69 9.98 2.72 2.89
N ASP A 70 8.83 3.22 3.37
CA ASP A 70 8.33 2.88 4.70
C ASP A 70 7.44 1.63 4.65
N PHE A 71 7.55 0.77 5.66
CA PHE A 71 6.64 -0.34 5.93
C PHE A 71 5.68 0.06 7.05
N ASP A 72 4.40 0.09 6.74
CA ASP A 72 3.35 0.45 7.69
C ASP A 72 2.38 -0.73 7.84
N PHE A 73 2.17 -1.19 9.06
CA PHE A 73 1.21 -2.24 9.39
C PHE A 73 0.17 -1.73 10.39
N ALA A 74 -1.06 -2.24 10.27
CA ALA A 74 -2.05 -2.19 11.34
C ALA A 74 -2.03 -3.56 12.04
N ILE A 75 -2.00 -3.56 13.38
CA ILE A 75 -1.96 -4.78 14.18
C ILE A 75 -3.09 -4.75 15.22
N ALA A 76 -3.74 -5.90 15.43
CA ALA A 76 -4.73 -6.07 16.47
C ALA A 76 -4.08 -6.29 17.84
N GLN A 77 -2.94 -6.99 17.88
CA GLN A 77 -2.20 -7.33 19.10
C GLN A 77 -0.77 -6.83 19.01
N ASP A 78 -0.19 -6.41 20.15
CA ASP A 78 1.17 -5.87 20.18
C ASP A 78 2.25 -6.92 19.93
N ALA A 79 2.02 -8.14 20.39
CA ALA A 79 3.02 -9.21 20.40
C ALA A 79 3.72 -9.41 19.04
N PHE A 80 2.96 -9.27 17.95
CA PHE A 80 3.52 -9.38 16.60
C PHE A 80 4.53 -8.26 16.30
N GLY A 81 4.14 -7.00 16.53
CA GLY A 81 5.01 -5.85 16.26
C GLY A 81 6.26 -5.88 17.14
N GLU A 82 6.11 -6.22 18.40
CA GLU A 82 7.22 -6.38 19.35
C GLU A 82 8.18 -7.48 18.91
N HIS A 83 7.66 -8.65 18.50
CA HIS A 83 8.47 -9.76 18.00
C HIS A 83 9.37 -9.35 16.83
N VAL A 84 8.79 -8.72 15.80
CA VAL A 84 9.56 -8.29 14.62
C VAL A 84 10.60 -7.23 14.97
N ILE A 85 10.25 -6.27 15.83
CA ILE A 85 11.18 -5.20 16.22
C ILE A 85 12.34 -5.74 17.07
N VAL A 86 12.05 -6.65 18.01
CA VAL A 86 13.09 -7.31 18.83
C VAL A 86 13.99 -8.17 17.94
N ALA A 87 13.43 -8.93 16.99
CA ALA A 87 14.22 -9.71 16.04
C ALA A 87 15.14 -8.83 15.18
N LEU A 88 14.67 -7.66 14.75
CA LEU A 88 15.51 -6.66 14.06
C LEU A 88 16.61 -6.12 14.95
N GLU A 89 16.29 -5.75 16.19
CA GLU A 89 17.24 -5.17 17.14
C GLU A 89 18.36 -6.16 17.47
N GLN A 90 18.01 -7.44 17.62
CA GLN A 90 18.96 -8.52 17.91
C GLN A 90 19.70 -9.04 16.67
N GLY A 91 19.40 -8.53 15.47
CA GLY A 91 20.01 -8.98 14.22
C GLY A 91 19.65 -10.43 13.85
N LEU A 92 18.49 -10.91 14.29
CA LEU A 92 18.04 -12.29 14.06
C LEU A 92 17.39 -12.48 12.68
N ILE A 93 17.06 -11.39 11.99
CA ILE A 93 16.39 -11.46 10.69
C ILE A 93 17.45 -11.62 9.61
N GLN A 94 17.45 -12.80 8.99
CA GLN A 94 18.29 -13.13 7.83
C GLN A 94 17.50 -13.96 6.84
N VAL A 95 17.56 -13.56 5.58
CA VAL A 95 16.99 -14.30 4.44
C VAL A 95 18.04 -14.41 3.35
N ASP A 96 18.42 -15.62 3.01
CA ASP A 96 19.53 -15.90 2.10
C ASP A 96 20.83 -15.18 2.53
N ASN A 97 21.33 -14.29 1.66
CA ASN A 97 22.51 -13.46 1.95
C ASN A 97 22.16 -12.05 2.45
N VAL A 98 20.91 -11.81 2.83
CA VAL A 98 20.44 -10.51 3.29
C VAL A 98 20.26 -10.56 4.80
N ARG A 99 21.03 -9.76 5.53
CA ARG A 99 20.89 -9.55 6.97
C ARG A 99 20.23 -8.20 7.23
N PHE A 100 19.25 -8.19 8.13
CA PHE A 100 18.54 -6.96 8.51
C PHE A 100 19.01 -6.48 9.88
N GLU A 101 19.28 -5.18 9.97
CA GLU A 101 19.78 -4.54 11.17
C GLU A 101 18.94 -3.33 11.54
N ALA A 102 18.60 -3.18 12.83
CA ALA A 102 18.01 -1.95 13.32
C ALA A 102 19.09 -0.86 13.46
N ARG A 103 18.76 0.35 12.99
CA ARG A 103 19.55 1.58 13.23
C ARG A 103 19.03 2.34 14.45
N SER A 104 17.75 2.25 14.71
CA SER A 104 17.10 2.76 15.92
C SER A 104 15.80 1.99 16.14
N VAL A 105 15.44 1.84 17.41
CA VAL A 105 14.24 1.16 17.86
C VAL A 105 13.50 2.06 18.85
N ASP A 106 12.18 2.11 18.72
CA ASP A 106 11.23 2.72 19.64
C ASP A 106 10.17 1.66 19.95
N LEU A 107 10.43 0.80 20.93
CA LEU A 107 9.53 -0.30 21.31
C LEU A 107 8.15 0.22 21.76
N PRO A 108 8.04 1.25 22.64
CA PRO A 108 6.73 1.78 23.02
C PRO A 108 5.88 2.27 21.86
N ALA A 109 6.52 2.82 20.82
CA ALA A 109 5.82 3.27 19.62
C ALA A 109 5.70 2.18 18.55
N ALA A 110 6.21 0.98 18.80
CA ALA A 110 6.30 -0.13 17.86
C ALA A 110 6.88 0.29 16.50
N LYS A 111 8.08 0.93 16.54
CA LYS A 111 8.78 1.48 15.37
C LYS A 111 10.25 1.11 15.36
N ALA A 112 10.78 0.91 14.14
CA ALA A 112 12.21 0.77 13.92
C ALA A 112 12.64 1.48 12.63
N ILE A 113 13.88 1.98 12.62
CA ILE A 113 14.60 2.30 11.39
C ILE A 113 15.55 1.15 11.13
N TRP A 114 15.45 0.56 9.96
CA TRP A 114 16.24 -0.61 9.58
C TRP A 114 17.00 -0.39 8.27
N VAL A 115 18.01 -1.20 8.08
CA VAL A 115 18.77 -1.34 6.85
C VAL A 115 18.93 -2.83 6.55
N ALA A 116 19.09 -3.16 5.27
CA ALA A 116 19.56 -4.49 4.87
C ALA A 116 21.04 -4.41 4.50
N VAL A 117 21.80 -5.42 4.90
CA VAL A 117 23.23 -5.57 4.65
C VAL A 117 23.44 -6.83 3.83
N VAL A 118 24.20 -6.74 2.77
CA VAL A 118 24.61 -7.87 1.93
C VAL A 118 26.10 -7.79 1.70
N ASP A 119 26.81 -8.83 2.12
CA ASP A 119 28.27 -8.88 2.03
C ASP A 119 28.74 -8.78 0.57
N GLY A 120 29.73 -7.94 0.34
CA GLY A 120 30.24 -7.64 -1.01
C GLY A 120 29.37 -6.76 -1.90
N VAL A 121 28.13 -6.43 -1.46
CA VAL A 121 27.20 -5.55 -2.19
C VAL A 121 27.01 -4.21 -1.48
N GLY A 122 26.89 -4.24 -0.15
CA GLY A 122 26.76 -3.04 0.69
C GLY A 122 25.51 -3.02 1.54
N THR A 123 25.06 -1.79 1.85
CA THR A 123 23.92 -1.55 2.76
C THR A 123 22.86 -0.71 2.04
N THR A 124 21.58 -1.00 2.30
CA THR A 124 20.46 -0.20 1.77
C THR A 124 20.41 1.19 2.43
N MET A 125 19.67 2.11 1.80
CA MET A 125 19.22 3.31 2.50
C MET A 125 18.33 2.91 3.69
N PRO A 126 18.32 3.71 4.78
CA PRO A 126 17.46 3.46 5.93
C PRO A 126 15.99 3.50 5.55
N SER A 127 15.22 2.56 6.08
CA SER A 127 13.79 2.42 5.89
C SER A 127 13.07 2.33 7.23
N LYS A 128 11.87 2.88 7.32
CA LYS A 128 11.05 2.81 8.53
C LYS A 128 10.17 1.57 8.50
N LEU A 129 10.04 0.91 9.65
CA LEU A 129 9.03 -0.08 9.94
C LEU A 129 8.16 0.45 11.09
N GLU A 130 6.85 0.43 10.91
CA GLU A 130 5.89 0.93 11.92
C GLU A 130 4.71 -0.02 12.03
N PHE A 131 4.43 -0.46 13.26
CA PHE A 131 3.22 -1.20 13.62
C PHE A 131 2.28 -0.26 14.37
N THR A 132 1.12 0.00 13.79
CA THR A 132 0.10 0.83 14.44
C THR A 132 -0.94 -0.07 15.08
N ARG A 133 -1.08 0.01 16.41
CA ARG A 133 -2.15 -0.68 17.16
C ARG A 133 -3.48 -0.05 16.81
N ARG A 134 -4.07 -0.48 15.70
CA ARG A 134 -5.36 0.00 15.22
C ARG A 134 -5.95 -1.03 14.28
N SER A 135 -7.07 -1.62 14.68
CA SER A 135 -7.84 -2.48 13.77
C SER A 135 -8.28 -1.69 12.54
N THR A 136 -8.37 -2.38 11.41
CA THR A 136 -8.99 -1.85 10.21
C THR A 136 -10.50 -1.67 10.44
N LEU A 137 -11.12 -0.72 9.77
CA LEU A 137 -12.58 -0.51 9.80
C LEU A 137 -13.30 -1.44 8.83
N LEU A 138 -12.61 -1.84 7.78
CA LEU A 138 -13.09 -2.78 6.79
C LEU A 138 -12.30 -4.08 6.90
N PRO A 139 -12.93 -5.25 6.69
CA PRO A 139 -12.21 -6.51 6.67
C PRO A 139 -11.05 -6.45 5.67
N PRO A 140 -9.83 -6.87 6.04
CA PRO A 140 -8.70 -6.90 5.13
C PRO A 140 -8.95 -7.88 3.99
N ILE A 141 -8.16 -7.78 2.95
CA ILE A 141 -8.22 -8.69 1.81
C ILE A 141 -6.86 -9.30 1.53
N ILE A 142 -6.84 -10.56 1.14
CA ILE A 142 -5.66 -11.20 0.55
C ILE A 142 -5.82 -11.11 -0.97
N PRO A 143 -4.92 -10.43 -1.69
CA PRO A 143 -5.02 -10.30 -3.14
C PRO A 143 -4.76 -11.66 -3.82
N ALA A 144 -5.41 -11.90 -4.95
CA ALA A 144 -5.17 -13.12 -5.73
C ALA A 144 -3.80 -13.12 -6.44
N ALA A 145 -3.26 -11.94 -6.72
CA ALA A 145 -1.96 -11.74 -7.36
C ALA A 145 -1.40 -10.35 -7.05
N ARG A 146 -0.11 -10.17 -7.32
CA ARG A 146 0.57 -8.87 -7.22
C ARG A 146 0.75 -8.26 -8.61
N PRO A 147 0.62 -6.92 -8.75
CA PRO A 147 0.96 -6.24 -9.99
C PRO A 147 2.48 -6.28 -10.21
N GLU A 148 2.89 -6.22 -11.46
CA GLU A 148 4.31 -6.16 -11.83
C GLU A 148 4.99 -4.91 -11.26
N ILE A 149 6.15 -5.11 -10.66
CA ILE A 149 7.00 -4.06 -10.08
C ILE A 149 8.34 -4.07 -10.82
N GLY A 150 8.64 -3.04 -11.54
CA GLY A 150 9.95 -2.67 -12.09
C GLY A 150 11.03 -3.75 -12.24
N GLY A 151 10.73 -4.89 -12.88
CA GLY A 151 11.70 -5.98 -13.11
C GLY A 151 11.90 -6.92 -11.92
N VAL A 152 11.18 -6.75 -10.81
CA VAL A 152 11.18 -7.71 -9.70
C VAL A 152 10.26 -8.87 -10.06
N THR A 153 10.84 -10.04 -10.29
CA THR A 153 10.15 -11.27 -10.69
C THR A 153 10.48 -12.40 -9.72
N PRO A 154 9.65 -13.45 -9.62
CA PRO A 154 9.94 -14.62 -8.81
C PRO A 154 11.31 -15.25 -9.15
N ASP A 155 11.63 -15.39 -10.42
CA ASP A 155 12.93 -15.92 -10.87
C ASP A 155 14.11 -15.10 -10.36
N LEU A 156 13.94 -13.77 -10.30
CA LEU A 156 14.97 -12.88 -9.82
C LEU A 156 15.10 -12.93 -8.30
N LEU A 157 13.99 -13.06 -7.58
CA LEU A 157 14.00 -13.18 -6.13
C LEU A 157 14.49 -14.55 -5.65
N GLY A 158 14.20 -15.61 -6.40
CA GLY A 158 14.38 -16.98 -6.00
C GLY A 158 13.23 -17.53 -5.13
N PHE A 159 12.13 -16.77 -5.02
CA PHE A 159 10.90 -17.16 -4.35
C PHE A 159 9.71 -16.40 -4.92
N GLU A 160 8.51 -16.93 -4.73
CA GLU A 160 7.27 -16.21 -5.05
C GLU A 160 7.04 -15.09 -4.04
N PRO A 161 6.86 -13.82 -4.50
CA PRO A 161 6.56 -12.73 -3.60
C PRO A 161 5.30 -13.02 -2.77
N PRO A 162 5.36 -12.92 -1.43
CA PRO A 162 4.29 -13.36 -0.57
C PRO A 162 3.00 -12.54 -0.77
N LEU A 163 1.87 -13.20 -0.63
CA LEU A 163 0.55 -12.57 -0.53
C LEU A 163 0.21 -12.40 0.94
N ILE A 164 -0.09 -11.18 1.34
CA ILE A 164 -0.34 -10.82 2.74
C ILE A 164 -1.66 -10.09 2.88
N PRO A 165 -2.30 -10.09 4.07
CA PRO A 165 -3.49 -9.31 4.31
C PRO A 165 -3.23 -7.81 4.10
N LEU A 166 -4.08 -7.18 3.30
CA LEU A 166 -3.99 -5.78 2.94
C LEU A 166 -5.16 -4.98 3.48
N MET A 167 -4.90 -3.78 3.93
CA MET A 167 -5.95 -2.79 4.13
C MET A 167 -6.69 -2.56 2.81
N ARG A 168 -8.02 -2.54 2.87
CA ARG A 168 -8.83 -2.24 1.69
C ARG A 168 -8.49 -0.87 1.12
N LEU A 169 -8.57 -0.77 -0.21
CA LEU A 169 -8.16 0.44 -0.92
C LEU A 169 -8.99 1.65 -0.51
N GLU A 170 -10.29 1.45 -0.25
CA GLU A 170 -11.21 2.48 0.23
C GLU A 170 -10.76 3.04 1.59
N GLU A 171 -10.30 2.17 2.47
CA GLU A 171 -9.80 2.58 3.79
C GLU A 171 -8.43 3.26 3.70
N ASN A 172 -7.52 2.76 2.87
CA ASN A 172 -6.25 3.45 2.58
C ASN A 172 -6.48 4.86 2.04
N LEU A 173 -7.45 5.04 1.13
CA LEU A 173 -7.82 6.34 0.58
C LEU A 173 -8.36 7.25 1.68
N ALA A 174 -9.27 6.73 2.51
CA ALA A 174 -9.84 7.46 3.63
C ALA A 174 -8.77 7.88 4.66
N GLU A 175 -7.80 7.03 4.99
CA GLU A 175 -6.68 7.39 5.88
C GLU A 175 -5.83 8.54 5.33
N LYS A 176 -5.55 8.53 4.03
CA LYS A 176 -4.80 9.61 3.39
C LYS A 176 -5.58 10.91 3.37
N LEU A 177 -6.89 10.85 3.08
CA LEU A 177 -7.77 12.03 3.14
C LEU A 177 -7.91 12.59 4.56
N ALA A 178 -8.06 11.72 5.58
CA ALA A 178 -8.10 12.14 6.97
C ALA A 178 -6.82 12.88 7.40
N ARG A 179 -5.65 12.44 6.88
CA ARG A 179 -4.36 13.08 7.14
C ARG A 179 -4.30 14.52 6.60
N PHE A 180 -5.03 14.85 5.53
CA PHE A 180 -5.02 16.20 4.93
C PHE A 180 -5.48 17.30 5.88
N ARG A 181 -6.23 16.96 6.92
CA ARG A 181 -6.56 17.91 8.00
C ARG A 181 -5.33 18.42 8.76
N ARG A 182 -4.23 17.69 8.73
CA ARG A 182 -3.01 18.00 9.49
C ARG A 182 -1.89 18.47 8.59
N VAL A 183 -1.64 17.76 7.49
CA VAL A 183 -0.56 18.04 6.56
C VAL A 183 -0.87 17.44 5.21
N ILE A 184 -0.61 18.18 4.13
CA ILE A 184 -0.64 17.69 2.77
C ILE A 184 0.80 17.52 2.28
N ARG A 185 1.15 16.31 1.87
CA ARG A 185 2.43 16.01 1.21
C ARG A 185 2.17 15.71 -0.25
N SER A 186 3.08 16.15 -1.14
CA SER A 186 2.98 15.90 -2.58
C SER A 186 2.81 14.41 -2.91
N ARG A 187 3.47 13.54 -2.15
CA ARG A 187 3.33 12.09 -2.27
C ARG A 187 1.92 11.58 -1.95
N ASP A 188 1.22 12.19 -0.99
CA ASP A 188 -0.14 11.79 -0.64
C ASP A 188 -1.12 12.23 -1.74
N VAL A 189 -0.94 13.41 -2.33
CA VAL A 189 -1.73 13.87 -3.48
C VAL A 189 -1.57 12.92 -4.67
N TYR A 190 -0.34 12.49 -4.95
CA TYR A 190 -0.08 11.51 -6.01
C TYR A 190 -0.80 10.18 -5.76
N ASP A 191 -0.64 9.62 -4.57
CA ASP A 191 -1.26 8.37 -4.20
C ASP A 191 -2.80 8.46 -4.29
N LEU A 192 -3.40 9.59 -3.85
CA LEU A 192 -4.84 9.82 -3.95
C LEU A 192 -5.32 9.89 -5.40
N ALA A 193 -4.58 10.56 -6.27
CA ALA A 193 -4.92 10.64 -7.69
C ALA A 193 -4.93 9.25 -8.35
N GLU A 194 -3.91 8.41 -8.07
CA GLU A 194 -3.82 7.07 -8.63
C GLU A 194 -4.87 6.11 -8.05
N MET A 195 -5.09 6.15 -6.72
CA MET A 195 -6.10 5.31 -6.06
C MET A 195 -7.53 5.72 -6.40
N GLY A 196 -7.79 7.02 -6.55
CA GLY A 196 -9.13 7.54 -6.81
C GLY A 196 -9.76 6.94 -8.07
N HIS A 197 -8.95 6.62 -9.08
CA HIS A 197 -9.42 5.94 -10.29
C HIS A 197 -9.89 4.50 -10.01
N LEU A 198 -9.29 3.83 -9.04
CA LEU A 198 -9.59 2.43 -8.71
C LEU A 198 -10.85 2.28 -7.85
N VAL A 199 -11.22 3.32 -7.09
CA VAL A 199 -12.38 3.28 -6.15
C VAL A 199 -13.58 4.11 -6.62
N ARG A 200 -13.64 4.53 -7.89
CA ARG A 200 -14.71 5.42 -8.41
C ARG A 200 -16.13 4.95 -8.09
N GLY A 201 -16.39 3.65 -8.14
CA GLY A 201 -17.69 3.07 -7.84
C GLY A 201 -18.01 2.94 -6.34
N GLN A 202 -17.07 3.32 -5.44
CA GLN A 202 -17.17 3.09 -3.99
C GLN A 202 -16.92 4.38 -3.17
N LEU A 203 -17.10 5.54 -3.77
CA LEU A 203 -16.82 6.83 -3.11
C LEU A 203 -17.69 7.07 -1.87
N ASP A 204 -18.91 6.55 -1.83
CA ASP A 204 -19.77 6.65 -0.64
C ASP A 204 -19.20 5.84 0.52
N LEU A 205 -18.66 4.65 0.27
CA LEU A 205 -17.96 3.87 1.28
C LEU A 205 -16.70 4.59 1.76
N VAL A 206 -15.90 5.16 0.85
CA VAL A 206 -14.73 5.98 1.21
C VAL A 206 -15.12 7.13 2.12
N ARG A 207 -16.23 7.84 1.81
CA ARG A 207 -16.73 8.95 2.62
C ARG A 207 -17.13 8.50 4.02
N GLN A 208 -17.86 7.39 4.15
CA GLN A 208 -18.24 6.84 5.44
C GLN A 208 -17.02 6.47 6.29
N VAL A 209 -16.08 5.72 5.69
CA VAL A 209 -14.83 5.34 6.36
C VAL A 209 -14.01 6.57 6.74
N LEU A 210 -13.95 7.59 5.88
CA LEU A 210 -13.28 8.86 6.18
C LEU A 210 -13.86 9.54 7.42
N CYS A 211 -15.19 9.61 7.57
CA CYS A 211 -15.84 10.16 8.76
C CYS A 211 -15.39 9.43 10.03
N PHE A 212 -15.38 8.07 10.00
CA PHE A 212 -14.90 7.29 11.14
C PHE A 212 -13.41 7.50 11.42
N LYS A 213 -12.56 7.56 10.40
CA LYS A 213 -11.11 7.82 10.57
C LYS A 213 -10.87 9.20 11.19
N VAL A 214 -11.60 10.21 10.74
CA VAL A 214 -11.55 11.57 11.32
C VAL A 214 -12.01 11.56 12.78
N TYR A 215 -13.13 10.89 13.08
CA TYR A 215 -13.62 10.74 14.43
C TYR A 215 -12.57 10.05 15.34
N LEU A 216 -12.00 8.94 14.90
CA LEU A 216 -10.96 8.23 15.66
C LEU A 216 -9.72 9.10 15.88
N ASP A 217 -9.29 9.84 14.87
CA ASP A 217 -8.12 10.72 14.97
C ASP A 217 -8.35 11.84 16.01
N ILE A 218 -9.56 12.40 16.10
CA ILE A 218 -9.87 13.49 17.02
C ILE A 218 -10.16 12.95 18.42
N VAL A 219 -11.11 12.03 18.53
CA VAL A 219 -11.71 11.64 19.82
C VAL A 219 -10.84 10.62 20.54
N ARG A 220 -10.28 9.65 19.81
CA ARG A 220 -9.50 8.58 20.41
C ARG A 220 -8.02 8.93 20.52
N ASP A 221 -7.44 9.45 19.44
CA ASP A 221 -5.99 9.66 19.35
C ASP A 221 -5.58 11.09 19.71
N GLY A 222 -6.56 11.98 20.02
CA GLY A 222 -6.30 13.39 20.37
C GLY A 222 -5.59 14.18 19.26
N ARG A 223 -5.67 13.72 18.02
CA ARG A 223 -4.99 14.36 16.89
C ARG A 223 -5.83 15.50 16.36
N GLU A 224 -5.66 16.65 16.94
CA GLU A 224 -6.34 17.87 16.50
C GLU A 224 -5.98 18.26 15.06
N SER A 225 -6.86 19.04 14.43
CA SER A 225 -6.57 19.62 13.12
C SER A 225 -5.53 20.73 13.29
N ALA A 226 -4.39 20.61 12.61
CA ALA A 226 -3.40 21.68 12.55
C ALA A 226 -3.88 22.88 11.67
N VAL A 227 -4.96 22.68 10.91
CA VAL A 227 -5.51 23.68 9.98
C VAL A 227 -6.87 24.11 10.49
N PRO A 228 -7.09 25.41 10.83
CA PRO A 228 -8.39 25.94 11.18
C PRO A 228 -9.40 25.66 10.07
N PHE A 229 -10.65 25.35 10.46
CA PHE A 229 -11.76 25.22 9.50
C PHE A 229 -11.85 26.53 8.69
N GLY A 230 -11.63 26.46 7.38
CA GLY A 230 -11.71 27.63 6.49
C GLY A 230 -10.37 28.17 5.97
N SER A 231 -9.23 27.81 6.54
CA SER A 231 -7.94 28.00 5.90
C SER A 231 -7.64 26.79 5.04
N GLY A 232 -7.31 26.97 3.77
CA GLY A 232 -6.87 25.88 2.90
C GLY A 232 -5.67 25.16 3.52
N PRO A 233 -5.51 23.84 3.28
CA PRO A 233 -4.40 23.09 3.82
C PRO A 233 -3.06 23.65 3.30
N GLU A 234 -2.10 23.89 4.18
CA GLU A 234 -0.76 24.25 3.77
C GLU A 234 -0.12 23.11 2.97
N PHE A 235 0.32 23.43 1.77
CA PHE A 235 1.04 22.49 0.93
C PHE A 235 2.50 22.42 1.39
N VAL A 236 2.86 21.38 2.12
CA VAL A 236 4.26 21.10 2.47
C VAL A 236 5.00 20.68 1.22
N GLY A 237 5.83 21.58 0.71
CA GLY A 237 6.65 21.37 -0.49
C GLY A 237 7.55 20.12 -0.39
N ARG A 238 8.12 19.75 -1.50
CA ARG A 238 8.94 18.55 -1.68
C ARG A 238 10.02 18.44 -0.61
N THR A 239 9.99 17.41 0.20
CA THR A 239 11.19 16.92 0.88
C THR A 239 12.07 16.20 -0.15
N ALA A 240 13.37 16.21 0.04
CA ALA A 240 14.38 15.70 -0.92
C ALA A 240 14.21 14.23 -1.37
N GLY A 241 13.20 13.52 -0.89
CA GLY A 241 12.84 12.13 -1.24
C GLY A 241 11.61 11.97 -2.15
N ASP A 242 10.89 13.04 -2.47
CA ASP A 242 9.60 12.96 -3.19
C ASP A 242 9.73 12.92 -4.73
N HIS A 243 10.87 12.48 -5.27
CA HIS A 243 11.06 12.41 -6.71
C HIS A 243 10.25 11.26 -7.34
N ARG A 244 9.40 11.62 -8.30
CA ARG A 244 8.81 10.67 -9.26
C ARG A 244 9.90 10.10 -10.15
N PRO A 245 10.07 8.79 -10.29
CA PRO A 245 10.82 8.26 -11.42
C PRO A 245 9.97 8.49 -12.69
N GLY A 246 10.55 9.17 -13.69
CA GLY A 246 10.16 9.03 -15.08
C GLY A 246 9.23 10.05 -15.75
N ARG A 247 8.96 11.24 -15.20
CA ARG A 247 8.45 12.34 -16.07
C ARG A 247 9.57 13.30 -16.41
N PRO A 248 9.90 13.50 -17.71
CA PRO A 248 10.77 14.60 -18.12
C PRO A 248 10.16 15.92 -17.65
N ARG A 249 11.00 16.81 -17.12
CA ARG A 249 10.58 18.19 -16.81
C ARG A 249 10.02 18.80 -18.08
N PRO A 250 8.85 19.47 -18.03
CA PRO A 250 8.38 20.25 -19.19
C PRO A 250 9.48 21.27 -19.54
N ASP A 251 9.89 21.28 -20.80
CA ASP A 251 10.86 22.22 -21.32
C ASP A 251 10.25 23.64 -21.20
N PRO A 252 10.83 24.55 -20.42
CA PRO A 252 10.30 25.89 -20.25
C PRO A 252 10.24 26.69 -21.56
N ARG A 253 10.87 26.20 -22.62
CA ARG A 253 10.84 26.82 -23.97
C ARG A 253 9.58 26.46 -24.76
N ARG A 254 8.76 25.50 -24.32
CA ARG A 254 7.51 25.12 -25.02
C ARG A 254 6.29 25.93 -24.58
N GLU A 255 6.30 26.60 -23.44
CA GLU A 255 5.16 27.40 -22.97
C GLU A 255 4.96 28.73 -23.74
N GLY A 256 5.96 29.19 -24.47
CA GLY A 256 5.87 30.44 -25.25
C GLY A 256 5.14 30.33 -26.59
N ARG A 257 4.81 29.13 -27.10
CA ARG A 257 4.20 28.97 -28.45
C ARG A 257 2.73 28.64 -28.49
N VAL A 258 2.06 28.42 -27.37
CA VAL A 258 0.63 28.00 -27.36
C VAL A 258 -0.34 29.18 -27.17
N ARG A 259 0.13 30.42 -26.97
CA ARG A 259 -0.77 31.59 -26.77
C ARG A 259 -1.14 32.38 -28.01
N ALA A 260 -0.78 31.95 -29.22
CA ALA A 260 -1.00 32.75 -30.44
C ALA A 260 -2.12 32.30 -31.36
N HIS A 261 -2.83 31.18 -31.11
CA HIS A 261 -3.91 30.69 -31.98
C HIS A 261 -5.14 30.20 -31.23
N ALA A 262 -5.79 31.06 -30.48
CA ALA A 262 -7.11 30.81 -29.94
C ALA A 262 -7.95 32.11 -29.94
N ARG A 263 -8.17 32.64 -31.09
CA ARG A 263 -9.30 33.56 -31.37
C ARG A 263 -9.89 33.19 -32.70
N GLU A 264 -11.21 33.09 -32.69
CA GLU A 264 -12.10 32.80 -33.82
C GLU A 264 -12.43 31.31 -34.01
N ASP A 265 -13.56 30.92 -33.41
CA ASP A 265 -14.71 30.28 -34.05
C ASP A 265 -15.70 29.82 -32.98
N ARG A 266 -16.76 30.61 -32.81
CA ARG A 266 -18.01 30.20 -32.16
C ARG A 266 -19.01 29.77 -33.23
N PRO A 267 -19.48 28.52 -33.25
CA PRO A 267 -20.71 28.22 -33.95
C PRO A 267 -21.93 28.31 -33.03
N CYS A 268 -22.94 28.98 -33.49
CA CYS A 268 -24.30 29.07 -32.97
C CYS A 268 -24.93 27.71 -32.69
N LEU A 269 -25.43 27.55 -31.46
CA LEU A 269 -26.38 26.50 -31.14
C LEU A 269 -27.75 26.83 -31.74
N ARG A 270 -28.19 26.08 -32.72
CA ARG A 270 -29.60 25.96 -33.12
C ARG A 270 -30.25 24.85 -32.28
N THR A 271 -31.29 25.21 -31.60
CA THR A 271 -32.28 24.31 -31.01
C THR A 271 -33.22 23.82 -32.10
N ASP A 272 -33.28 22.53 -32.33
CA ASP A 272 -34.46 21.90 -32.96
C ASP A 272 -34.77 20.60 -32.21
N GLY A 273 -36.04 20.48 -31.85
CA GLY A 273 -36.59 19.39 -31.09
C GLY A 273 -36.79 18.12 -31.90
N CYS A 274 -36.81 16.99 -31.23
CA CYS A 274 -37.51 15.79 -31.68
C CYS A 274 -37.90 14.88 -30.52
N SER A 275 -39.17 14.83 -30.27
CA SER A 275 -40.16 13.78 -29.96
C SER A 275 -39.69 12.39 -29.54
N ALA A 276 -40.23 12.01 -28.44
CA ALA A 276 -40.76 10.74 -27.94
C ALA A 276 -40.60 9.46 -28.80
N GLY A 277 -39.94 8.47 -28.20
CA GLY A 277 -40.03 7.07 -28.54
C GLY A 277 -40.10 6.23 -27.27
N ARG A 278 -41.33 5.77 -26.92
CA ARG A 278 -41.56 4.78 -25.87
C ARG A 278 -41.32 3.41 -26.47
N ASP A 279 -40.36 2.65 -26.02
CA ASP A 279 -40.27 1.23 -26.30
C ASP A 279 -40.47 0.41 -25.07
N ARG A 280 -41.41 -0.52 -25.20
CA ARG A 280 -41.93 -1.44 -24.21
C ARG A 280 -40.91 -2.55 -23.93
N ILE A 281 -40.69 -2.87 -22.65
CA ILE A 281 -39.99 -4.07 -22.18
C ILE A 281 -41.02 -5.18 -22.01
N PRO A 282 -40.80 -6.38 -22.54
CA PRO A 282 -41.66 -7.54 -22.26
C PRO A 282 -41.22 -8.28 -20.98
N PRO A 283 -42.12 -9.00 -20.30
CA PRO A 283 -41.80 -9.74 -19.08
C PRO A 283 -41.08 -11.05 -19.40
N ARG A 284 -40.13 -11.43 -18.59
CA ARG A 284 -39.52 -12.77 -18.57
C ARG A 284 -39.99 -13.54 -17.33
N ASP A 285 -40.83 -14.50 -17.58
CA ASP A 285 -41.13 -15.62 -16.70
C ASP A 285 -39.99 -16.62 -16.72
N GLY A 286 -39.77 -17.31 -15.60
CA GLY A 286 -38.97 -18.52 -15.59
C GLY A 286 -37.99 -18.65 -14.42
N GLN A 287 -38.51 -19.03 -13.22
CA GLN A 287 -37.67 -19.72 -12.25
C GLN A 287 -37.59 -21.21 -12.60
N PRO A 288 -36.47 -21.87 -12.37
CA PRO A 288 -36.54 -23.12 -11.65
C PRO A 288 -35.41 -23.34 -10.61
N GLY A 289 -35.84 -24.01 -9.51
CA GLY A 289 -35.08 -25.09 -8.89
C GLY A 289 -33.92 -24.72 -7.96
N ARG A 290 -34.16 -24.62 -6.65
CA ARG A 290 -33.17 -24.78 -5.59
C ARG A 290 -32.78 -26.24 -5.43
N PRO A 291 -31.50 -26.61 -5.39
CA PRO A 291 -31.08 -27.85 -4.75
C PRO A 291 -30.79 -27.63 -3.26
N VAL A 292 -31.36 -28.51 -2.47
CA VAL A 292 -31.12 -28.72 -1.03
C VAL A 292 -29.72 -29.36 -0.91
N LEU A 293 -28.79 -28.69 -0.25
CA LEU A 293 -27.53 -29.30 0.15
C LEU A 293 -27.52 -29.65 1.63
N GLY A 294 -27.29 -30.95 1.85
CA GLY A 294 -27.27 -31.60 3.13
C GLY A 294 -26.14 -31.09 4.04
N ARG A 295 -26.47 -30.96 5.32
CA ARG A 295 -25.52 -30.69 6.41
C ARG A 295 -24.72 -31.97 6.71
N GLY A 296 -23.45 -31.97 6.25
CA GLY A 296 -22.44 -32.91 6.73
C GLY A 296 -21.75 -32.33 7.96
N ARG A 297 -21.94 -32.96 9.13
CA ARG A 297 -21.14 -32.70 10.33
C ARG A 297 -19.73 -33.26 10.10
N VAL A 298 -18.73 -32.40 10.17
CA VAL A 298 -17.30 -32.81 10.23
C VAL A 298 -16.88 -32.72 11.69
N HIS A 299 -16.48 -33.87 12.27
CA HIS A 299 -15.87 -33.96 13.59
C HIS A 299 -14.41 -33.52 13.51
N PRO A 300 -13.85 -32.78 14.49
CA PRO A 300 -12.43 -32.46 14.55
C PRO A 300 -11.64 -33.68 15.05
N PRO A 301 -10.39 -33.84 14.57
CA PRO A 301 -9.49 -34.88 15.06
C PRO A 301 -8.90 -34.49 16.43
N THR A 302 -9.00 -35.43 17.36
CA THR A 302 -8.38 -35.45 18.69
C THR A 302 -6.86 -35.66 18.52
N HIS A 303 -6.06 -34.66 18.86
CA HIS A 303 -4.61 -34.84 19.00
C HIS A 303 -4.27 -35.24 20.45
N CYS A 304 -3.68 -36.43 20.57
CA CYS A 304 -3.05 -36.96 21.78
C CYS A 304 -1.87 -36.08 22.20
N LEU A 305 -1.92 -35.57 23.42
CA LEU A 305 -0.77 -35.02 24.13
C LEU A 305 0.09 -36.19 24.64
N SER A 306 1.29 -36.38 24.07
CA SER A 306 2.35 -37.21 24.64
C SER A 306 3.14 -36.39 25.68
N ARG A 307 3.08 -36.84 26.94
CA ARG A 307 3.88 -36.37 28.08
C ARG A 307 5.37 -36.67 27.86
N VAL A 308 6.21 -35.67 28.10
CA VAL A 308 7.67 -35.83 28.28
C VAL A 308 7.93 -36.04 29.78
N PRO A 309 8.68 -37.06 30.19
CA PRO A 309 9.08 -37.23 31.58
C PRO A 309 10.29 -36.38 31.93
N ALA A 310 10.41 -36.13 33.28
CA ALA A 310 11.34 -35.29 33.99
C ALA A 310 12.84 -35.50 33.70
#